data_e0bc87431d0c8a2d904c4f03a359d064
#
_entry.id   e0bc87431d0c8a2d904c4f03a359d064
#
_cell.length_a   1.000
_cell.length_b   1.000
_cell.length_c   1.000
_cell.angle_alpha   90.00
_cell.angle_beta   90.00
_cell.angle_gamma   90.00
#
_symmetry.space_group_name_H-M   'P 1'
#
loop_
_entity.id
_entity.type
_entity.pdbx_description
1 polymer ?
#
loop_
_entity_poly.entity_id
_entity_poly.type
_entity_poly.pdbx_seq_one_letter_code
_entity_poly.pdbx_strand_id
1 'polypeptide(L)'
;MRMRKRLFAVAFCLSAAVLALAAQQAADYPRPKGSPTENGLAGFAKILCSAIFVSGRDAAEAAKNSAYFFMPRAEQDAVKYRVDSDRKTVWANLGNVTRAARFHGDQGCIIDNPEAPYLHFKPVEVKTTLPDAATQPWPMGDQPDTRPLPAGVDQATLTQAVDAAFSDPAGLTQAFLVMHKGRIIAERYAPGVTKDTQLENWSMGKSLTATLFALLVKDGLYKIDEPAPVPLWRQPGDPRGAITNRHLLQMSGGLKFVGNQEPGGSPQNTVLDHYYIYTGGIDAFNFSITRPIEFPAGTDGRYRNCDPLTIGYLIKRAVEARGENYLTFPQRRLFDRIGIRRQVLETDPYGNFLLTGYDYGTARNWARIGQLYLNDGVWNGQRLLPEGWTKFVSTNAPAWKQPEYGGFFWLNGTGSWNLPRETYLAAGAGGQNTWIVPTHDLVIVRMGHMRGAGAARRGTNDALALVMKAIGAQ
;
A
#
# COMPACT_ATOMS: atom_id res chain seq x y z
N MET A 1 58.62 14.41 3.50
CA MET A 1 58.12 13.15 4.13
C MET A 1 57.20 13.39 5.35
N ARG A 2 57.36 14.43 6.17
CA ARG A 2 56.48 14.70 7.34
C ARG A 2 55.07 15.19 7.00
N MET A 3 54.84 15.88 5.86
CA MET A 3 53.55 16.41 5.47
C MET A 3 52.57 15.31 4.93
N ARG A 4 53.10 14.29 4.22
CA ARG A 4 52.29 13.14 3.75
C ARG A 4 51.79 12.23 4.91
N LYS A 5 52.59 12.08 5.98
CA LYS A 5 52.18 11.32 7.17
C LYS A 5 51.05 11.99 7.96
N ARG A 6 50.98 13.35 7.98
CA ARG A 6 49.89 14.09 8.65
C ARG A 6 48.56 14.00 7.87
N LEU A 7 48.60 14.02 6.53
CA LEU A 7 47.41 13.87 5.68
C LEU A 7 46.82 12.47 5.81
N PHE A 8 47.64 11.40 5.90
CA PHE A 8 47.19 10.04 6.12
C PHE A 8 46.57 9.83 7.51
N ALA A 9 47.14 10.45 8.55
CA ALA A 9 46.59 10.35 9.91
C ALA A 9 45.24 11.08 10.05
N VAL A 10 45.06 12.24 9.41
CA VAL A 10 43.79 12.98 9.42
C VAL A 10 42.71 12.23 8.64
N ALA A 11 43.05 11.66 7.48
CA ALA A 11 42.10 10.85 6.71
C ALA A 11 41.66 9.56 7.44
N PHE A 12 42.60 8.93 8.17
CA PHE A 12 42.30 7.75 8.96
C PHE A 12 41.46 8.05 10.21
N CYS A 13 41.70 9.19 10.87
CA CYS A 13 40.87 9.64 12.00
C CYS A 13 39.48 10.06 11.56
N LEU A 14 39.30 10.67 10.37
CA LEU A 14 38.02 11.02 9.81
C LEU A 14 37.21 9.76 9.43
N SER A 15 37.86 8.77 8.82
CA SER A 15 37.19 7.51 8.47
C SER A 15 36.82 6.69 9.72
N ALA A 16 37.64 6.67 10.76
CA ALA A 16 37.33 6.02 12.03
C ALA A 16 36.19 6.71 12.79
N ALA A 17 36.14 8.05 12.76
CA ALA A 17 35.05 8.82 13.36
C ALA A 17 33.71 8.63 12.62
N VAL A 18 33.72 8.55 11.28
CA VAL A 18 32.52 8.25 10.48
C VAL A 18 32.04 6.83 10.74
N LEU A 19 32.93 5.85 10.84
CA LEU A 19 32.59 4.48 11.19
C LEU A 19 32.07 4.35 12.63
N ALA A 20 32.61 5.11 13.57
CA ALA A 20 32.12 5.14 14.95
C ALA A 20 30.74 5.81 15.05
N LEU A 21 30.49 6.90 14.34
CA LEU A 21 29.16 7.52 14.26
C LEU A 21 28.14 6.58 13.60
N ALA A 22 28.49 5.92 12.52
CA ALA A 22 27.66 4.93 11.87
C ALA A 22 27.37 3.73 12.79
N ALA A 23 28.35 3.25 13.55
CA ALA A 23 28.17 2.21 14.52
C ALA A 23 27.32 2.64 15.72
N GLN A 24 27.44 3.89 16.17
CA GLN A 24 26.64 4.46 17.25
C GLN A 24 25.18 4.71 16.80
N GLN A 25 24.97 5.20 15.59
CA GLN A 25 23.62 5.30 14.98
C GLN A 25 22.98 3.92 14.76
N ALA A 26 23.79 2.88 14.47
CA ALA A 26 23.31 1.50 14.34
C ALA A 26 22.90 0.87 15.69
N ALA A 27 23.36 1.42 16.81
CA ALA A 27 23.05 0.91 18.16
C ALA A 27 21.77 1.51 18.76
N ASP A 28 21.35 2.70 18.35
CA ASP A 28 20.43 3.57 19.10
C ASP A 28 19.12 3.90 18.37
N TYR A 29 18.68 3.07 17.42
CA TYR A 29 17.38 3.28 16.76
C TYR A 29 16.26 2.46 17.41
N PRO A 30 14.99 2.92 17.38
CA PRO A 30 13.87 2.20 17.96
C PRO A 30 13.74 0.78 17.39
N ARG A 31 13.70 -0.23 18.25
CA ARG A 31 13.51 -1.64 17.88
C ARG A 31 12.04 -2.03 18.06
N PRO A 32 11.52 -3.02 17.32
CA PRO A 32 10.24 -3.62 17.65
C PRO A 32 10.20 -4.06 19.11
N LYS A 33 9.09 -3.79 19.78
CA LYS A 33 8.82 -4.19 21.17
C LYS A 33 7.76 -5.28 21.22
N GLY A 34 7.69 -5.96 22.34
CA GLY A 34 6.76 -7.05 22.60
C GLY A 34 7.18 -8.37 21.95
N SER A 35 6.39 -9.41 22.21
CA SER A 35 6.57 -10.74 21.62
C SER A 35 5.84 -10.86 20.27
N PRO A 36 6.16 -11.91 19.47
CA PRO A 36 5.37 -12.22 18.26
C PRO A 36 3.90 -12.44 18.57
N THR A 37 3.56 -13.09 19.68
CA THR A 37 2.16 -13.29 20.13
C THR A 37 1.46 -11.97 20.41
N GLU A 38 2.08 -11.06 21.15
CA GLU A 38 1.51 -9.74 21.47
C GLU A 38 1.23 -8.93 20.23
N ASN A 39 2.20 -8.85 19.31
CA ASN A 39 2.06 -8.14 18.04
C ASN A 39 1.08 -8.85 17.12
N GLY A 40 1.08 -10.19 17.10
CA GLY A 40 0.11 -11.00 16.36
C GLY A 40 -1.33 -10.73 16.79
N LEU A 41 -1.60 -10.69 18.11
CA LEU A 41 -2.92 -10.39 18.66
C LEU A 41 -3.35 -8.94 18.36
N ALA A 42 -2.44 -7.98 18.42
CA ALA A 42 -2.73 -6.60 18.02
C ALA A 42 -3.14 -6.51 16.56
N GLY A 43 -2.39 -7.18 15.67
CA GLY A 43 -2.73 -7.28 14.25
C GLY A 43 -4.05 -8.01 14.00
N PHE A 44 -4.31 -9.10 14.72
CA PHE A 44 -5.58 -9.83 14.65
C PHE A 44 -6.76 -8.94 15.02
N ALA A 45 -6.70 -8.27 16.19
CA ALA A 45 -7.74 -7.34 16.64
C ALA A 45 -7.96 -6.22 15.62
N LYS A 46 -6.88 -5.66 15.06
CA LYS A 46 -6.91 -4.57 14.10
C LYS A 46 -7.58 -4.99 12.78
N ILE A 47 -7.15 -6.10 12.18
CA ILE A 47 -7.70 -6.56 10.90
C ILE A 47 -9.17 -6.98 11.08
N LEU A 48 -9.49 -7.67 12.17
CA LEU A 48 -10.89 -8.08 12.46
C LEU A 48 -11.78 -6.85 12.67
N CYS A 49 -11.32 -5.83 13.40
CA CYS A 49 -12.03 -4.57 13.60
C CYS A 49 -12.35 -3.91 12.24
N SER A 50 -11.37 -3.81 11.37
CA SER A 50 -11.54 -3.18 10.04
C SER A 50 -12.46 -4.01 9.13
N ALA A 51 -12.34 -5.34 9.18
CA ALA A 51 -13.22 -6.22 8.41
C ALA A 51 -14.69 -6.04 8.81
N ILE A 52 -14.97 -5.89 10.13
CA ILE A 52 -16.33 -5.69 10.65
C ILE A 52 -16.83 -4.28 10.38
N PHE A 53 -16.10 -3.25 10.84
CA PHE A 53 -16.61 -1.86 10.91
C PHE A 53 -16.35 -1.04 9.66
N VAL A 54 -15.38 -1.41 8.82
CA VAL A 54 -15.11 -0.76 7.53
C VAL A 54 -15.75 -1.53 6.38
N SER A 55 -15.51 -2.87 6.32
CA SER A 55 -15.95 -3.71 5.20
C SER A 55 -17.35 -4.33 5.40
N GLY A 56 -17.90 -4.33 6.62
CA GLY A 56 -19.20 -4.93 6.94
C GLY A 56 -19.20 -6.46 6.89
N ARG A 57 -18.05 -7.12 7.08
CA ARG A 57 -17.89 -8.57 7.02
C ARG A 57 -18.38 -9.26 8.28
N ASP A 58 -18.78 -10.52 8.15
CA ASP A 58 -19.02 -11.39 9.30
C ASP A 58 -17.73 -11.63 10.10
N ALA A 59 -17.85 -11.58 11.44
CA ALA A 59 -16.70 -11.66 12.32
C ALA A 59 -15.97 -13.02 12.25
N ALA A 60 -16.72 -14.13 12.17
CA ALA A 60 -16.14 -15.48 12.15
C ALA A 60 -15.48 -15.74 10.79
N GLU A 61 -16.12 -15.31 9.71
CA GLU A 61 -15.55 -15.36 8.36
C GLU A 61 -14.26 -14.55 8.28
N ALA A 62 -14.25 -13.29 8.77
CA ALA A 62 -13.10 -12.41 8.72
C ALA A 62 -11.94 -12.89 9.61
N ALA A 63 -12.24 -13.43 10.79
CA ALA A 63 -11.25 -14.04 11.67
C ALA A 63 -10.54 -15.20 10.97
N LYS A 64 -11.30 -16.07 10.29
CA LYS A 64 -10.76 -17.23 9.55
C LYS A 64 -9.96 -16.85 8.32
N ASN A 65 -10.40 -15.84 7.57
CA ASN A 65 -9.89 -15.58 6.22
C ASN A 65 -8.89 -14.42 6.12
N SER A 66 -8.80 -13.52 7.13
CA SER A 66 -7.92 -12.35 7.09
C SER A 66 -7.20 -12.05 8.41
N ALA A 67 -7.89 -12.07 9.55
CA ALA A 67 -7.38 -11.51 10.81
C ALA A 67 -6.11 -12.18 11.35
N TYR A 68 -5.91 -13.45 11.08
CA TYR A 68 -4.76 -14.25 11.54
C TYR A 68 -3.41 -13.82 10.93
N PHE A 69 -3.39 -12.93 9.95
CA PHE A 69 -2.21 -12.68 9.08
C PHE A 69 -0.90 -12.44 9.84
N PHE A 70 -0.93 -11.72 10.94
CA PHE A 70 0.26 -11.44 11.76
C PHE A 70 0.49 -12.46 12.89
N MET A 71 -0.46 -13.38 13.10
CA MET A 71 -0.32 -14.40 14.15
C MET A 71 0.72 -15.46 13.79
N PRO A 72 1.58 -15.89 14.76
CA PRO A 72 2.37 -17.08 14.59
C PRO A 72 1.51 -18.28 14.20
N ARG A 73 1.94 -19.05 13.21
CA ARG A 73 1.10 -20.11 12.61
C ARG A 73 0.58 -21.14 13.62
N ALA A 74 1.43 -21.50 14.60
CA ALA A 74 1.06 -22.45 15.65
C ALA A 74 -0.01 -21.94 16.64
N GLU A 75 -0.24 -20.63 16.67
CA GLU A 75 -1.13 -19.96 17.61
C GLU A 75 -2.46 -19.55 16.99
N GLN A 76 -2.58 -19.58 15.64
CA GLN A 76 -3.73 -19.01 14.91
C GLN A 76 -5.08 -19.57 15.34
N ASP A 77 -5.16 -20.89 15.58
CA ASP A 77 -6.41 -21.57 15.92
C ASP A 77 -6.78 -21.44 17.42
N ALA A 78 -5.85 -20.98 18.26
CA ALA A 78 -6.05 -20.81 19.69
C ALA A 78 -6.52 -19.39 20.08
N VAL A 79 -6.50 -18.44 19.15
CA VAL A 79 -6.92 -17.05 19.39
C VAL A 79 -8.40 -17.00 19.72
N LYS A 80 -8.75 -16.35 20.83
CA LYS A 80 -10.11 -15.99 21.20
C LYS A 80 -10.32 -14.50 20.95
N TYR A 81 -11.52 -14.11 20.54
CA TYR A 81 -11.85 -12.71 20.31
C TYR A 81 -13.23 -12.36 20.82
N ARG A 82 -13.44 -11.06 21.08
CA ARG A 82 -14.73 -10.48 21.45
C ARG A 82 -14.93 -9.18 20.68
N VAL A 83 -16.14 -9.01 20.15
CA VAL A 83 -16.57 -7.80 19.45
C VAL A 83 -17.55 -7.04 20.33
N ASP A 84 -17.31 -5.75 20.53
CA ASP A 84 -18.23 -4.84 21.18
C ASP A 84 -18.72 -3.83 20.13
N SER A 85 -19.94 -4.03 19.68
CA SER A 85 -20.54 -3.21 18.62
C SER A 85 -20.85 -1.78 19.08
N ASP A 86 -21.17 -1.59 20.36
CA ASP A 86 -21.50 -0.26 20.91
C ASP A 86 -20.25 0.61 21.01
N ARG A 87 -19.14 0.04 21.49
CA ARG A 87 -17.85 0.72 21.58
C ARG A 87 -17.02 0.62 20.31
N LYS A 88 -17.51 -0.13 19.32
CA LYS A 88 -16.81 -0.43 18.05
C LYS A 88 -15.38 -0.93 18.28
N THR A 89 -15.21 -1.84 19.23
CA THR A 89 -13.92 -2.34 19.69
C THR A 89 -13.85 -3.85 19.54
N VAL A 90 -12.70 -4.34 19.09
CA VAL A 90 -12.38 -5.77 19.03
C VAL A 90 -11.24 -6.06 19.98
N TRP A 91 -11.39 -7.08 20.83
CA TRP A 91 -10.33 -7.67 21.65
C TRP A 91 -9.95 -9.03 21.10
N ALA A 92 -8.65 -9.30 21.06
CA ALA A 92 -8.09 -10.62 20.77
C ALA A 92 -7.23 -11.06 21.95
N ASN A 93 -7.34 -12.31 22.36
CA ASN A 93 -6.57 -12.84 23.47
C ASN A 93 -6.06 -14.27 23.25
N LEU A 94 -4.90 -14.57 23.83
CA LEU A 94 -4.32 -15.88 23.90
C LEU A 94 -3.61 -16.04 25.26
N GLY A 95 -4.02 -17.02 26.05
CA GLY A 95 -3.57 -17.14 27.42
C GLY A 95 -3.92 -15.90 28.25
N ASN A 96 -2.92 -15.29 28.84
CA ASN A 96 -3.03 -14.06 29.64
C ASN A 96 -2.76 -12.77 28.84
N VAL A 97 -2.45 -12.87 27.55
CA VAL A 97 -2.19 -11.71 26.69
C VAL A 97 -3.48 -11.26 25.99
N THR A 98 -3.81 -9.98 26.10
CA THR A 98 -4.95 -9.37 25.39
C THR A 98 -4.50 -8.12 24.66
N ARG A 99 -4.99 -7.93 23.44
CA ARG A 99 -4.80 -6.73 22.62
C ARG A 99 -6.14 -6.29 22.05
N ALA A 100 -6.26 -5.00 21.73
CA ALA A 100 -7.49 -4.42 21.23
C ALA A 100 -7.23 -3.47 20.07
N ALA A 101 -8.28 -3.29 19.27
CA ALA A 101 -8.35 -2.23 18.27
C ALA A 101 -9.76 -1.64 18.25
N ARG A 102 -9.83 -0.33 18.04
CA ARG A 102 -11.08 0.44 18.03
C ARG A 102 -11.26 1.20 16.73
N PHE A 103 -12.51 1.23 16.27
CA PHE A 103 -12.89 1.99 15.08
C PHE A 103 -13.08 3.47 15.39
N HIS A 104 -12.49 4.34 14.57
CA HIS A 104 -12.48 5.79 14.69
C HIS A 104 -13.01 6.48 13.41
N GLY A 105 -14.16 6.02 12.90
CA GLY A 105 -14.78 6.62 11.72
C GLY A 105 -13.92 6.50 10.46
N ASP A 106 -13.74 7.60 9.76
CA ASP A 106 -13.01 7.60 8.47
C ASP A 106 -11.49 7.36 8.60
N GLN A 107 -10.94 7.35 9.81
CA GLN A 107 -9.57 6.93 10.08
C GLN A 107 -9.46 5.42 10.38
N GLY A 108 -10.57 4.69 10.27
CA GLY A 108 -10.64 3.24 10.40
C GLY A 108 -10.36 2.73 11.80
N CYS A 109 -9.83 1.51 11.89
CA CYS A 109 -9.49 0.88 13.16
C CYS A 109 -8.05 1.19 13.56
N ILE A 110 -7.86 1.55 14.82
CA ILE A 110 -6.55 1.88 15.40
C ILE A 110 -6.29 0.96 16.58
N ILE A 111 -5.07 0.44 16.69
CA ILE A 111 -4.65 -0.41 17.81
C ILE A 111 -4.59 0.43 19.08
N ASP A 112 -5.22 -0.06 20.13
CA ASP A 112 -5.04 0.48 21.47
C ASP A 112 -3.67 0.04 22.00
N ASN A 113 -2.75 1.00 22.09
CA ASN A 113 -1.43 0.75 22.65
C ASN A 113 -1.52 0.71 24.19
N PRO A 114 -1.09 -0.39 24.85
CA PRO A 114 -1.12 -0.46 26.32
C PRO A 114 -0.23 0.58 27.02
N GLU A 115 0.85 1.02 26.37
CA GLU A 115 1.78 2.02 26.88
C GLU A 115 1.30 3.47 26.62
N ALA A 116 0.44 3.67 25.63
CA ALA A 116 -0.08 4.97 25.23
C ALA A 116 -1.51 4.83 24.68
N PRO A 117 -2.54 4.68 25.54
CA PRO A 117 -3.90 4.32 25.13
C PRO A 117 -4.66 5.46 24.42
N TYR A 118 -4.05 6.60 24.20
CA TYR A 118 -4.70 7.78 23.64
C TYR A 118 -4.24 8.06 22.21
N LEU A 119 -5.15 8.55 21.39
CA LEU A 119 -4.82 9.12 20.08
C LEU A 119 -4.06 10.44 20.27
N HIS A 120 -3.00 10.62 19.52
CA HIS A 120 -2.20 11.84 19.46
C HIS A 120 -2.75 12.84 18.41
N PHE A 121 -3.92 12.58 17.87
CA PHE A 121 -4.61 13.44 16.91
C PHE A 121 -6.11 13.40 17.16
N LYS A 122 -6.84 14.34 16.57
CA LYS A 122 -8.29 14.35 16.59
C LYS A 122 -8.83 13.73 15.30
N PRO A 123 -9.59 12.61 15.36
CA PRO A 123 -10.26 12.07 14.19
C PRO A 123 -11.16 13.10 13.52
N VAL A 124 -11.25 13.04 12.19
CA VAL A 124 -12.05 13.95 11.37
C VAL A 124 -13.00 13.16 10.47
N GLU A 125 -14.14 13.73 10.19
CA GLU A 125 -15.03 13.23 9.15
C GLU A 125 -14.47 13.63 7.78
N VAL A 126 -14.39 12.68 6.85
CA VAL A 126 -13.92 12.90 5.47
C VAL A 126 -15.11 12.96 4.54
N LYS A 127 -15.45 14.17 4.09
CA LYS A 127 -16.61 14.40 3.20
C LYS A 127 -16.16 14.53 1.76
N THR A 128 -16.89 13.87 0.87
CA THR A 128 -16.80 14.11 -0.56
C THR A 128 -17.62 15.35 -0.94
N THR A 129 -17.15 16.06 -1.96
CA THR A 129 -17.90 17.16 -2.60
C THR A 129 -18.67 16.69 -3.85
N LEU A 130 -18.52 15.41 -4.21
CA LEU A 130 -19.18 14.86 -5.39
C LEU A 130 -20.68 14.60 -5.15
N PRO A 131 -21.52 14.75 -6.15
CA PRO A 131 -22.92 14.33 -6.08
C PRO A 131 -23.01 12.79 -5.96
N ASP A 132 -24.23 12.30 -5.71
CA ASP A 132 -24.49 10.86 -5.62
C ASP A 132 -23.96 10.13 -6.88
N ALA A 133 -23.27 9.01 -6.65
CA ALA A 133 -22.68 8.21 -7.71
C ALA A 133 -23.71 7.70 -8.72
N ALA A 134 -24.93 7.39 -8.28
CA ALA A 134 -26.01 6.93 -9.15
C ALA A 134 -26.51 7.98 -10.11
N THR A 135 -26.20 9.27 -9.89
CA THR A 135 -26.64 10.39 -10.73
C THR A 135 -25.66 10.75 -11.85
N GLN A 136 -24.49 10.12 -11.87
CA GLN A 136 -23.45 10.44 -12.83
C GLN A 136 -22.97 9.18 -13.59
N PRO A 137 -22.62 9.31 -14.89
CA PRO A 137 -22.03 8.19 -15.62
C PRO A 137 -20.61 7.89 -15.14
N TRP A 138 -20.15 6.67 -15.44
CA TRP A 138 -18.76 6.29 -15.29
C TRP A 138 -17.86 7.19 -16.16
N PRO A 139 -16.67 7.63 -15.70
CA PRO A 139 -16.00 7.25 -14.46
C PRO A 139 -16.29 8.18 -13.26
N MET A 140 -17.01 9.28 -13.43
CA MET A 140 -17.30 10.21 -12.34
C MET A 140 -18.40 9.71 -11.39
N GLY A 141 -19.24 8.80 -11.86
CA GLY A 141 -20.29 8.12 -11.10
C GLY A 141 -20.36 6.63 -11.43
N ASP A 142 -21.49 6.03 -11.11
CA ASP A 142 -21.72 4.60 -11.18
C ASP A 142 -23.02 4.23 -11.91
N GLN A 143 -23.58 5.16 -12.71
CA GLN A 143 -24.72 4.84 -13.58
C GLN A 143 -24.36 3.65 -14.48
N PRO A 144 -25.27 2.68 -14.65
CA PRO A 144 -25.07 1.56 -15.55
C PRO A 144 -24.80 2.04 -16.99
N ASP A 145 -23.76 1.48 -17.61
CA ASP A 145 -23.51 1.69 -19.04
C ASP A 145 -24.33 0.65 -19.83
N THR A 146 -25.40 1.11 -20.46
CA THR A 146 -26.31 0.26 -21.25
C THR A 146 -25.89 0.12 -22.71
N ARG A 147 -24.82 0.75 -23.15
CA ARG A 147 -24.32 0.66 -24.53
C ARG A 147 -23.81 -0.76 -24.82
N PRO A 148 -23.90 -1.23 -26.07
CA PRO A 148 -23.26 -2.50 -26.46
C PRO A 148 -21.77 -2.52 -26.13
N LEU A 149 -21.20 -3.69 -25.94
CA LEU A 149 -19.76 -3.84 -25.74
C LEU A 149 -18.99 -3.18 -26.88
N PRO A 150 -17.77 -2.68 -26.63
CA PRO A 150 -16.90 -2.16 -27.69
C PRO A 150 -16.74 -3.19 -28.82
N ALA A 151 -16.70 -2.70 -30.06
CA ALA A 151 -16.46 -3.57 -31.22
C ALA A 151 -15.19 -4.41 -31.05
N GLY A 152 -15.27 -5.68 -31.43
CA GLY A 152 -14.18 -6.63 -31.30
C GLY A 152 -14.08 -7.33 -29.93
N VAL A 153 -14.92 -6.99 -28.95
CA VAL A 153 -14.98 -7.71 -27.68
C VAL A 153 -15.89 -8.94 -27.80
N ASP A 154 -15.32 -10.14 -27.59
CA ASP A 154 -16.07 -11.40 -27.54
C ASP A 154 -16.69 -11.62 -26.18
N GLN A 155 -18.03 -11.50 -26.09
CA GLN A 155 -18.78 -11.62 -24.84
C GLN A 155 -18.64 -13.00 -24.20
N ALA A 156 -18.61 -14.07 -25.00
CA ALA A 156 -18.54 -15.43 -24.46
C ALA A 156 -17.20 -15.70 -23.79
N THR A 157 -16.11 -15.32 -24.43
CA THR A 157 -14.76 -15.42 -23.86
C THR A 157 -14.60 -14.50 -22.64
N LEU A 158 -15.17 -13.31 -22.65
CA LEU A 158 -15.17 -12.41 -21.49
C LEU A 158 -15.90 -13.02 -20.28
N THR A 159 -17.03 -13.69 -20.51
CA THR A 159 -17.77 -14.43 -19.47
C THR A 159 -16.88 -15.56 -18.88
N GLN A 160 -16.24 -16.35 -19.76
CA GLN A 160 -15.29 -17.38 -19.31
C GLN A 160 -14.13 -16.80 -18.46
N ALA A 161 -13.63 -15.60 -18.81
CA ALA A 161 -12.59 -14.93 -18.03
C ALA A 161 -13.07 -14.61 -16.61
N VAL A 162 -14.29 -14.09 -16.48
CA VAL A 162 -14.89 -13.81 -15.17
C VAL A 162 -15.11 -15.12 -14.40
N ASP A 163 -15.58 -16.19 -15.04
CA ASP A 163 -15.76 -17.51 -14.41
C ASP A 163 -14.41 -18.07 -13.90
N ALA A 164 -13.34 -17.95 -14.68
CA ALA A 164 -12.02 -18.39 -14.29
C ALA A 164 -11.50 -17.66 -13.03
N ALA A 165 -11.75 -16.36 -12.89
CA ALA A 165 -11.35 -15.59 -11.72
C ALA A 165 -12.03 -16.05 -10.41
N PHE A 166 -13.19 -16.72 -10.50
CA PHE A 166 -13.96 -17.26 -9.37
C PHE A 166 -13.99 -18.80 -9.35
N SER A 167 -13.21 -19.47 -10.22
CA SER A 167 -13.30 -20.92 -10.41
C SER A 167 -12.91 -21.74 -9.19
N ASP A 168 -11.98 -21.23 -8.36
CA ASP A 168 -11.58 -21.88 -7.12
C ASP A 168 -12.18 -21.15 -5.91
N PRO A 169 -13.15 -21.76 -5.20
CA PRO A 169 -13.73 -21.16 -3.99
C PRO A 169 -12.69 -20.89 -2.89
N ALA A 170 -11.62 -21.71 -2.83
CA ALA A 170 -10.52 -21.48 -1.89
C ALA A 170 -9.71 -20.22 -2.21
N GLY A 171 -9.83 -19.69 -3.42
CA GLY A 171 -9.22 -18.43 -3.84
C GLY A 171 -9.83 -17.20 -3.21
N LEU A 172 -11.02 -17.32 -2.59
CA LEU A 172 -11.73 -16.25 -1.88
C LEU A 172 -11.76 -14.92 -2.67
N THR A 173 -11.94 -15.01 -4.01
CA THR A 173 -12.10 -13.83 -4.85
C THR A 173 -13.39 -13.11 -4.49
N GLN A 174 -13.29 -11.82 -4.19
CA GLN A 174 -14.41 -10.98 -3.75
C GLN A 174 -14.92 -10.06 -4.83
N ALA A 175 -14.01 -9.60 -5.70
CA ALA A 175 -14.35 -8.78 -6.85
C ALA A 175 -13.38 -9.07 -8.01
N PHE A 176 -13.93 -9.07 -9.23
CA PHE A 176 -13.17 -9.06 -10.47
C PHE A 176 -13.81 -8.07 -11.42
N LEU A 177 -13.04 -7.10 -11.92
CA LEU A 177 -13.52 -6.03 -12.79
C LEU A 177 -12.57 -5.86 -13.97
N VAL A 178 -13.13 -5.71 -15.17
CA VAL A 178 -12.41 -5.43 -16.42
C VAL A 178 -12.91 -4.11 -17.00
N MET A 179 -11.99 -3.16 -17.16
CA MET A 179 -12.24 -1.88 -17.84
C MET A 179 -11.40 -1.83 -19.11
N HIS A 180 -12.06 -1.62 -20.25
CA HIS A 180 -11.42 -1.51 -21.57
C HIS A 180 -11.89 -0.23 -22.28
N LYS A 181 -10.94 0.55 -22.79
CA LYS A 181 -11.21 1.84 -23.46
C LYS A 181 -12.09 2.77 -22.61
N GLY A 182 -11.74 2.89 -21.32
CA GLY A 182 -12.44 3.73 -20.36
C GLY A 182 -13.84 3.24 -19.93
N ARG A 183 -14.27 2.03 -20.32
CA ARG A 183 -15.57 1.44 -19.98
C ARG A 183 -15.42 0.16 -19.16
N ILE A 184 -16.23 0.00 -18.14
CA ILE A 184 -16.37 -1.30 -17.45
C ILE A 184 -17.09 -2.24 -18.42
N ILE A 185 -16.42 -3.30 -18.87
CA ILE A 185 -16.97 -4.30 -19.81
C ILE A 185 -17.38 -5.60 -19.10
N ALA A 186 -16.83 -5.85 -17.90
CA ALA A 186 -17.26 -6.93 -17.02
C ALA A 186 -16.95 -6.58 -15.56
N GLU A 187 -17.85 -6.94 -14.68
CA GLU A 187 -17.60 -6.91 -13.23
C GLU A 187 -18.45 -8.00 -12.55
N ARG A 188 -17.85 -8.65 -11.55
CA ARG A 188 -18.52 -9.63 -10.69
C ARG A 188 -18.03 -9.48 -9.26
N TYR A 189 -18.95 -9.69 -8.34
CA TYR A 189 -18.73 -9.67 -6.89
C TYR A 189 -19.16 -11.00 -6.28
N ALA A 190 -18.47 -11.42 -5.23
CA ALA A 190 -18.85 -12.57 -4.45
C ALA A 190 -20.20 -12.34 -3.72
N PRO A 191 -20.91 -13.40 -3.31
CA PRO A 191 -22.12 -13.23 -2.49
C PRO A 191 -21.89 -12.36 -1.26
N GLY A 192 -22.76 -11.37 -1.04
CA GLY A 192 -22.66 -10.40 0.06
C GLY A 192 -21.71 -9.23 -0.20
N VAL A 193 -20.98 -9.22 -1.31
CA VAL A 193 -20.11 -8.10 -1.74
C VAL A 193 -20.79 -7.32 -2.85
N THR A 194 -20.64 -6.01 -2.83
CA THR A 194 -21.19 -5.10 -3.85
C THR A 194 -20.09 -4.19 -4.41
N LYS A 195 -20.43 -3.41 -5.43
CA LYS A 195 -19.55 -2.37 -5.98
C LYS A 195 -19.12 -1.31 -4.96
N ASP A 196 -19.86 -1.18 -3.85
CA ASP A 196 -19.64 -0.20 -2.79
C ASP A 196 -18.90 -0.77 -1.57
N THR A 197 -18.68 -2.10 -1.54
CA THR A 197 -17.98 -2.76 -0.42
C THR A 197 -16.52 -2.33 -0.37
N GLN A 198 -16.11 -1.76 0.76
CA GLN A 198 -14.73 -1.37 1.01
C GLN A 198 -13.92 -2.63 1.35
N LEU A 199 -13.16 -3.14 0.41
CA LEU A 199 -12.31 -4.33 0.58
C LEU A 199 -10.89 -3.93 0.99
N GLU A 200 -10.21 -4.83 1.69
CA GLU A 200 -8.80 -4.66 2.10
C GLU A 200 -7.88 -4.61 0.88
N ASN A 201 -7.06 -3.57 0.75
CA ASN A 201 -6.20 -3.38 -0.42
C ASN A 201 -4.73 -3.74 -0.17
N TRP A 202 -4.31 -3.75 1.08
CA TRP A 202 -2.94 -4.04 1.48
C TRP A 202 -1.93 -3.14 0.75
N SER A 203 -0.85 -3.75 0.24
CA SER A 203 0.25 -2.99 -0.36
C SER A 203 -0.08 -2.24 -1.66
N MET A 204 -1.30 -2.35 -2.19
CA MET A 204 -1.77 -1.43 -3.24
C MET A 204 -1.71 0.03 -2.78
N GLY A 205 -1.88 0.28 -1.48
CA GLY A 205 -1.73 1.60 -0.86
C GLY A 205 -0.37 2.27 -1.10
N LYS A 206 0.70 1.51 -1.40
CA LYS A 206 1.99 2.10 -1.79
C LYS A 206 1.89 2.84 -3.12
N SER A 207 1.17 2.27 -4.09
CA SER A 207 0.90 2.95 -5.36
C SER A 207 0.02 4.21 -5.16
N LEU A 208 -0.90 4.15 -4.20
CA LEU A 208 -1.66 5.34 -3.79
C LEU A 208 -0.75 6.39 -3.11
N THR A 209 0.21 5.97 -2.29
CA THR A 209 1.22 6.87 -1.70
C THR A 209 2.03 7.58 -2.79
N ALA A 210 2.47 6.84 -3.83
CA ALA A 210 3.13 7.43 -5.00
C ALA A 210 2.23 8.45 -5.70
N THR A 211 0.94 8.13 -5.86
CA THR A 211 -0.03 9.04 -6.49
C THR A 211 -0.22 10.34 -5.70
N LEU A 212 -0.35 10.23 -4.37
CA LEU A 212 -0.48 11.41 -3.50
C LEU A 212 0.79 12.27 -3.50
N PHE A 213 1.96 11.64 -3.51
CA PHE A 213 3.24 12.35 -3.61
C PHE A 213 3.39 13.04 -4.96
N ALA A 214 2.93 12.42 -6.05
CA ALA A 214 2.93 13.00 -7.39
C ALA A 214 2.17 14.34 -7.45
N LEU A 215 1.07 14.49 -6.70
CA LEU A 215 0.35 15.76 -6.62
C LEU A 215 1.23 16.88 -6.07
N LEU A 216 2.06 16.58 -5.07
CA LEU A 216 2.98 17.55 -4.48
C LEU A 216 4.19 17.83 -5.38
N VAL A 217 4.64 16.85 -6.15
CA VAL A 217 5.65 17.06 -7.20
C VAL A 217 5.08 17.97 -8.29
N LYS A 218 3.84 17.74 -8.72
CA LYS A 218 3.15 18.61 -9.70
C LYS A 218 2.97 20.04 -9.19
N ASP A 219 2.72 20.20 -7.89
CA ASP A 219 2.63 21.52 -7.24
C ASP A 219 4.00 22.21 -7.09
N GLY A 220 5.11 21.55 -7.49
CA GLY A 220 6.47 22.08 -7.38
C GLY A 220 7.08 22.03 -5.97
N LEU A 221 6.43 21.34 -5.01
CA LEU A 221 6.91 21.24 -3.63
C LEU A 221 8.05 20.24 -3.48
N TYR A 222 8.12 19.25 -4.34
CA TYR A 222 9.16 18.22 -4.36
C TYR A 222 9.65 17.95 -5.79
N LYS A 223 10.91 17.55 -5.90
CA LYS A 223 11.46 16.95 -7.11
C LYS A 223 11.96 15.55 -6.80
N ILE A 224 11.77 14.61 -7.73
CA ILE A 224 12.10 13.21 -7.47
C ILE A 224 13.59 12.96 -7.30
N ASP A 225 14.44 13.71 -7.98
CA ASP A 225 15.91 13.54 -7.98
C ASP A 225 16.62 14.34 -6.87
N GLU A 226 15.91 15.17 -6.14
CA GLU A 226 16.47 15.91 -5.01
C GLU A 226 16.50 15.04 -3.74
N PRO A 227 17.47 15.27 -2.85
CA PRO A 227 17.52 14.63 -1.55
C PRO A 227 16.23 14.85 -0.76
N ALA A 228 15.68 13.76 -0.21
CA ALA A 228 14.45 13.78 0.59
C ALA A 228 14.60 14.78 1.76
N PRO A 229 13.70 15.78 1.90
CA PRO A 229 13.89 16.85 2.88
C PRO A 229 13.42 16.43 4.30
N VAL A 230 13.95 15.30 4.78
CA VAL A 230 13.75 14.83 6.15
C VAL A 230 14.72 15.59 7.06
N PRO A 231 14.23 16.41 8.02
CA PRO A 231 15.10 17.27 8.83
C PRO A 231 16.14 16.48 9.63
N LEU A 232 15.74 15.30 10.14
CA LEU A 232 16.63 14.42 10.90
C LEU A 232 17.86 13.98 10.09
N TRP A 233 17.76 13.93 8.76
CA TRP A 233 18.83 13.48 7.85
C TRP A 233 19.79 14.60 7.40
N ARG A 234 19.53 15.85 7.85
CA ARG A 234 20.31 17.03 7.43
C ARG A 234 21.50 17.33 8.33
N GLN A 235 21.78 16.47 9.30
CA GLN A 235 22.95 16.63 10.16
C GLN A 235 24.25 16.44 9.36
N PRO A 236 25.27 17.24 9.62
CA PRO A 236 26.57 17.08 8.95
C PRO A 236 27.11 15.66 9.11
N GLY A 237 27.43 15.01 7.99
CA GLY A 237 27.96 13.64 7.97
C GLY A 237 26.91 12.51 8.06
N ASP A 238 25.63 12.82 8.13
CA ASP A 238 24.58 11.79 8.09
C ASP A 238 24.44 11.25 6.65
N PRO A 239 24.74 9.95 6.43
CA PRO A 239 24.67 9.37 5.09
C PRO A 239 23.25 9.34 4.50
N ARG A 240 22.20 9.40 5.35
CA ARG A 240 20.80 9.47 4.91
C ARG A 240 20.49 10.78 4.17
N GLY A 241 21.30 11.82 4.35
CA GLY A 241 21.19 13.08 3.60
C GLY A 241 21.33 12.92 2.08
N ALA A 242 21.89 11.80 1.60
CA ALA A 242 22.02 11.47 0.18
C ALA A 242 20.81 10.70 -0.39
N ILE A 243 19.86 10.27 0.45
CA ILE A 243 18.67 9.57 -0.01
C ILE A 243 17.77 10.54 -0.75
N THR A 244 17.52 10.30 -2.04
CA THR A 244 16.61 11.10 -2.85
C THR A 244 15.17 10.59 -2.74
N ASN A 245 14.20 11.42 -3.15
CA ASN A 245 12.81 10.99 -3.25
C ASN A 245 12.67 9.83 -4.26
N ARG A 246 13.48 9.78 -5.33
CA ARG A 246 13.56 8.67 -6.27
C ARG A 246 13.95 7.37 -5.59
N HIS A 247 15.00 7.38 -4.77
CA HIS A 247 15.45 6.18 -4.05
C HIS A 247 14.35 5.60 -3.16
N LEU A 248 13.60 6.46 -2.45
CA LEU A 248 12.46 6.03 -1.62
C LEU A 248 11.33 5.44 -2.48
N LEU A 249 10.91 6.15 -3.55
CA LEU A 249 9.85 5.68 -4.46
C LEU A 249 10.21 4.35 -5.14
N GLN A 250 11.49 4.09 -5.35
CA GLN A 250 11.99 2.86 -5.99
C GLN A 250 12.40 1.77 -4.99
N MET A 251 12.07 1.89 -3.69
CA MET A 251 12.44 0.93 -2.66
C MET A 251 13.94 0.64 -2.58
N SER A 252 14.74 1.68 -2.73
CA SER A 252 16.20 1.62 -2.72
C SER A 252 16.83 2.67 -1.80
N GLY A 253 16.09 3.13 -0.78
CA GLY A 253 16.55 4.12 0.20
C GLY A 253 17.74 3.67 1.04
N GLY A 254 17.98 2.37 1.16
CA GLY A 254 19.11 1.82 1.91
C GLY A 254 18.94 1.84 3.43
N LEU A 255 17.76 2.22 3.93
CA LEU A 255 17.47 2.22 5.36
C LEU A 255 17.37 0.80 5.91
N LYS A 256 17.91 0.54 7.11
CA LYS A 256 17.81 -0.75 7.78
C LYS A 256 16.37 -1.03 8.21
N PHE A 257 15.82 -2.12 7.68
CA PHE A 257 14.44 -2.49 7.97
C PHE A 257 14.23 -3.98 7.75
N VAL A 258 14.03 -4.73 8.84
CA VAL A 258 13.93 -6.19 8.77
C VAL A 258 12.55 -6.60 8.26
N GLY A 259 12.54 -7.22 7.07
CA GLY A 259 11.34 -7.80 6.43
C GLY A 259 11.34 -9.32 6.43
N ASN A 260 10.26 -9.91 5.92
CA ASN A 260 10.09 -11.39 5.85
C ASN A 260 11.07 -12.05 4.87
N GLN A 261 11.61 -11.31 3.93
CA GLN A 261 12.56 -11.78 2.91
C GLN A 261 14.02 -11.58 3.31
N GLU A 262 14.27 -10.96 4.48
CA GLU A 262 15.61 -10.67 4.97
C GLU A 262 16.21 -11.88 5.69
N PRO A 263 17.54 -12.08 5.60
CA PRO A 263 18.22 -13.08 6.41
C PRO A 263 17.94 -12.88 7.90
N GLY A 264 17.50 -13.92 8.61
CA GLY A 264 17.09 -13.83 10.01
C GLY A 264 15.66 -13.34 10.26
N GLY A 265 14.93 -12.98 9.21
CA GLY A 265 13.52 -12.60 9.26
C GLY A 265 12.60 -13.80 9.42
N SER A 266 12.56 -14.44 10.61
CA SER A 266 11.54 -15.45 10.92
C SER A 266 10.45 -14.81 11.77
N PRO A 267 9.21 -14.68 11.26
CA PRO A 267 8.11 -14.10 12.02
C PRO A 267 7.69 -14.93 13.23
N GLN A 268 8.20 -16.15 13.38
CA GLN A 268 7.84 -17.05 14.47
C GLN A 268 8.58 -16.76 15.77
N ASN A 269 9.80 -16.20 15.69
CA ASN A 269 10.66 -15.98 16.85
C ASN A 269 11.07 -14.51 17.05
N THR A 270 10.76 -13.62 16.12
CA THR A 270 11.20 -12.22 16.14
C THR A 270 10.09 -11.32 15.63
N VAL A 271 9.87 -10.18 16.27
CA VAL A 271 8.97 -9.15 15.72
C VAL A 271 9.74 -8.41 14.62
N LEU A 272 9.30 -8.58 13.39
CA LEU A 272 9.90 -7.92 12.23
C LEU A 272 9.51 -6.44 12.18
N ASP A 273 10.43 -5.56 11.78
CA ASP A 273 10.12 -4.14 11.53
C ASP A 273 8.92 -4.01 10.57
N HIS A 274 8.89 -4.87 9.54
CA HIS A 274 7.85 -4.90 8.51
C HIS A 274 6.45 -5.16 9.07
N TYR A 275 6.32 -5.94 10.14
CA TYR A 275 5.06 -6.20 10.81
C TYR A 275 4.78 -5.21 11.94
N TYR A 276 5.82 -4.77 12.64
CA TYR A 276 5.69 -3.90 13.79
C TYR A 276 5.05 -2.55 13.47
N ILE A 277 5.28 -1.99 12.29
CA ILE A 277 4.62 -0.75 11.86
C ILE A 277 3.09 -0.91 11.76
N TYR A 278 2.60 -2.12 11.60
CA TYR A 278 1.17 -2.43 11.55
C TYR A 278 0.59 -2.83 12.90
N THR A 279 1.41 -3.39 13.80
CA THR A 279 0.95 -4.09 15.00
C THR A 279 1.38 -3.41 16.29
N GLY A 280 2.37 -2.53 16.25
CA GLY A 280 2.96 -1.91 17.43
C GLY A 280 2.18 -0.74 18.02
N GLY A 281 1.18 -0.21 17.32
CA GLY A 281 0.46 1.00 17.78
C GLY A 281 1.39 2.21 17.99
N ILE A 282 2.34 2.41 17.09
CA ILE A 282 3.44 3.38 17.19
C ILE A 282 3.31 4.50 16.19
N ASP A 283 4.11 5.57 16.35
CA ASP A 283 4.35 6.55 15.28
C ASP A 283 5.18 5.90 14.17
N ALA A 284 4.48 5.36 13.15
CA ALA A 284 5.10 4.61 12.05
C ALA A 284 5.98 5.51 11.17
N PHE A 285 5.67 6.80 11.07
CA PHE A 285 6.50 7.74 10.31
C PHE A 285 7.81 8.01 11.05
N ASN A 286 7.75 8.33 12.34
CA ASN A 286 8.95 8.52 13.14
C ASN A 286 9.79 7.24 13.20
N PHE A 287 9.15 6.09 13.37
CA PHE A 287 9.84 4.79 13.32
C PHE A 287 10.62 4.61 12.02
N SER A 288 10.08 5.02 10.87
CA SER A 288 10.70 4.86 9.56
C SER A 288 11.85 5.83 9.32
N ILE A 289 11.67 7.13 9.60
CA ILE A 289 12.70 8.15 9.35
C ILE A 289 13.89 8.06 10.33
N THR A 290 13.75 7.37 11.45
CA THR A 290 14.83 7.15 12.43
C THR A 290 15.69 5.93 12.11
N ARG A 291 15.36 5.13 11.08
CA ARG A 291 16.17 3.98 10.68
C ARG A 291 17.59 4.41 10.30
N PRO A 292 18.63 3.67 10.73
CA PRO A 292 19.98 3.88 10.24
C PRO A 292 20.13 3.41 8.79
N ILE A 293 21.18 3.89 8.11
CA ILE A 293 21.55 3.36 6.80
C ILE A 293 22.14 1.94 6.98
N GLU A 294 21.82 1.05 6.04
CA GLU A 294 22.35 -0.30 5.98
C GLU A 294 23.29 -0.48 4.76
N PHE A 295 22.91 0.14 3.64
CA PHE A 295 23.70 0.18 2.42
C PHE A 295 23.49 1.51 1.69
N PRO A 296 24.39 1.93 0.78
CA PRO A 296 24.25 3.19 0.07
C PRO A 296 22.93 3.26 -0.71
N ALA A 297 22.26 4.40 -0.66
CA ALA A 297 21.02 4.63 -1.37
C ALA A 297 21.20 4.39 -2.88
N GLY A 298 20.22 3.76 -3.52
CA GLY A 298 20.21 3.47 -4.95
C GLY A 298 21.05 2.25 -5.38
N THR A 299 21.65 1.49 -4.45
CA THR A 299 22.51 0.36 -4.79
C THR A 299 21.83 -1.01 -4.75
N ASP A 300 20.80 -1.16 -3.93
CA ASP A 300 20.07 -2.43 -3.76
C ASP A 300 18.58 -2.16 -3.58
N GLY A 301 17.77 -2.74 -4.47
CA GLY A 301 16.31 -2.66 -4.42
C GLY A 301 15.77 -3.74 -3.48
N ARG A 302 15.05 -3.32 -2.42
CA ARG A 302 14.44 -4.22 -1.45
C ARG A 302 13.07 -3.75 -1.04
N TYR A 303 12.10 -4.65 -1.08
CA TYR A 303 10.73 -4.33 -0.70
C TYR A 303 10.61 -4.10 0.81
N ARG A 304 10.60 -2.84 1.24
CA ARG A 304 10.61 -2.40 2.64
C ARG A 304 9.56 -1.32 2.89
N ASN A 305 8.86 -1.39 4.02
CA ASN A 305 7.82 -0.42 4.36
C ASN A 305 8.35 0.94 4.84
N CYS A 306 9.63 1.04 5.23
CA CYS A 306 10.18 2.32 5.67
C CYS A 306 10.21 3.39 4.56
N ASP A 307 10.47 2.99 3.32
CA ASP A 307 10.56 3.93 2.19
C ASP A 307 9.20 4.61 1.90
N PRO A 308 8.07 3.86 1.70
CA PRO A 308 6.77 4.50 1.51
C PRO A 308 6.26 5.24 2.76
N LEU A 309 6.58 4.81 3.98
CA LEU A 309 6.23 5.56 5.18
C LEU A 309 7.01 6.88 5.28
N THR A 310 8.26 6.90 4.82
CA THR A 310 9.03 8.16 4.72
C THR A 310 8.43 9.10 3.66
N ILE A 311 7.97 8.59 2.52
CA ILE A 311 7.21 9.40 1.54
C ILE A 311 5.90 9.89 2.17
N GLY A 312 5.18 9.05 2.94
CA GLY A 312 4.00 9.45 3.70
C GLY A 312 4.29 10.58 4.70
N TYR A 313 5.40 10.49 5.42
CA TYR A 313 5.87 11.56 6.30
C TYR A 313 6.09 12.88 5.55
N LEU A 314 6.72 12.83 4.37
CA LEU A 314 6.93 14.03 3.56
C LEU A 314 5.61 14.63 3.07
N ILE A 315 4.65 13.79 2.66
CA ILE A 315 3.30 14.24 2.27
C ILE A 315 2.65 14.97 3.46
N LYS A 316 2.59 14.33 4.63
CA LYS A 316 1.98 14.93 5.84
C LYS A 316 2.61 16.27 6.16
N ARG A 317 3.94 16.31 6.21
CA ARG A 317 4.69 17.53 6.51
C ARG A 317 4.41 18.67 5.52
N ALA A 318 4.37 18.38 4.21
CA ALA A 318 4.10 19.40 3.19
C ALA A 318 2.67 19.94 3.27
N VAL A 319 1.71 19.07 3.53
CA VAL A 319 0.29 19.44 3.65
C VAL A 319 0.07 20.30 4.90
N GLU A 320 0.59 19.86 6.05
CA GLU A 320 0.45 20.58 7.32
C GLU A 320 1.20 21.93 7.30
N ALA A 321 2.37 22.00 6.66
CA ALA A 321 3.11 23.26 6.50
C ALA A 321 2.35 24.33 5.67
N ARG A 322 1.36 23.91 4.89
CA ARG A 322 0.45 24.80 4.14
C ARG A 322 -0.81 25.17 4.93
N GLY A 323 -0.92 24.73 6.17
CA GLY A 323 -2.13 24.91 6.99
C GLY A 323 -3.30 24.03 6.53
N GLU A 324 -3.06 23.02 5.70
CA GLU A 324 -4.09 22.10 5.22
C GLU A 324 -4.22 20.88 6.15
N ASN A 325 -5.44 20.34 6.24
CA ASN A 325 -5.67 19.12 7.00
C ASN A 325 -5.19 17.89 6.19
N TYR A 326 -4.21 17.18 6.76
CA TYR A 326 -3.61 15.98 6.14
C TYR A 326 -4.63 14.84 5.96
N LEU A 327 -5.50 14.61 6.95
CA LEU A 327 -6.45 13.49 6.92
C LEU A 327 -7.52 13.63 5.83
N THR A 328 -7.81 14.87 5.39
CA THR A 328 -8.74 15.14 4.28
C THR A 328 -8.05 15.37 2.95
N PHE A 329 -6.72 15.48 2.92
CA PHE A 329 -5.96 15.78 1.72
C PHE A 329 -6.20 14.81 0.57
N PRO A 330 -6.20 13.46 0.77
CA PRO A 330 -6.47 12.52 -0.31
C PRO A 330 -7.85 12.72 -0.96
N GLN A 331 -8.89 12.95 -0.13
CA GLN A 331 -10.25 13.17 -0.65
C GLN A 331 -10.31 14.43 -1.51
N ARG A 332 -9.84 15.56 -0.99
CA ARG A 332 -9.91 16.86 -1.66
C ARG A 332 -9.05 16.95 -2.92
N ARG A 333 -7.86 16.37 -2.88
CA ARG A 333 -6.85 16.59 -3.93
C ARG A 333 -6.82 15.48 -4.99
N LEU A 334 -7.31 14.28 -4.66
CA LEU A 334 -7.31 13.14 -5.58
C LEU A 334 -8.71 12.57 -5.77
N PHE A 335 -9.33 12.09 -4.70
CA PHE A 335 -10.52 11.26 -4.82
C PHE A 335 -11.71 11.98 -5.42
N ASP A 336 -12.00 13.19 -4.97
CA ASP A 336 -13.07 14.02 -5.57
C ASP A 336 -12.77 14.37 -7.04
N ARG A 337 -11.51 14.41 -7.45
CA ARG A 337 -11.13 14.69 -8.83
C ARG A 337 -11.38 13.54 -9.79
N ILE A 338 -11.32 12.31 -9.29
CA ILE A 338 -11.42 11.09 -10.11
C ILE A 338 -12.68 10.26 -9.84
N GLY A 339 -13.67 10.82 -9.15
CA GLY A 339 -14.97 10.17 -8.93
C GLY A 339 -15.01 9.18 -7.78
N ILE A 340 -14.02 9.18 -6.87
CA ILE A 340 -13.99 8.33 -5.66
C ILE A 340 -14.63 9.07 -4.50
N ARG A 341 -15.78 8.58 -4.02
CA ARG A 341 -16.53 9.19 -2.91
C ARG A 341 -16.09 8.71 -1.56
N ARG A 342 -15.59 7.49 -1.48
CA ARG A 342 -15.10 6.89 -0.24
C ARG A 342 -13.94 5.93 -0.52
N GLN A 343 -12.84 6.16 0.16
CA GLN A 343 -11.70 5.27 0.33
C GLN A 343 -11.25 5.44 1.76
N VAL A 344 -11.20 4.38 2.55
CA VAL A 344 -10.80 4.47 3.96
C VAL A 344 -9.31 4.26 4.07
N LEU A 345 -8.60 5.31 4.47
CA LEU A 345 -7.16 5.29 4.70
C LEU A 345 -6.93 5.25 6.21
N GLU A 346 -6.57 4.08 6.72
CA GLU A 346 -6.43 3.89 8.16
C GLU A 346 -5.11 4.45 8.67
N THR A 347 -5.14 4.93 9.91
CA THR A 347 -4.00 5.59 10.55
C THR A 347 -3.42 4.76 11.69
N ASP A 348 -2.20 5.11 12.07
CA ASP A 348 -1.65 4.80 13.38
C ASP A 348 -2.23 5.75 14.46
N PRO A 349 -1.89 5.57 15.77
CA PRO A 349 -2.35 6.46 16.85
C PRO A 349 -1.90 7.93 16.74
N TYR A 350 -0.98 8.24 15.82
CA TYR A 350 -0.43 9.58 15.57
C TYR A 350 -1.06 10.25 14.33
N GLY A 351 -2.08 9.61 13.74
CA GLY A 351 -2.75 10.13 12.55
C GLY A 351 -1.91 10.02 11.27
N ASN A 352 -0.97 9.09 11.22
CA ASN A 352 -0.19 8.81 10.02
C ASN A 352 -0.89 7.72 9.21
N PHE A 353 -1.19 7.96 7.95
CA PHE A 353 -1.76 6.92 7.10
C PHE A 353 -0.81 5.73 6.92
N LEU A 354 -1.29 4.54 7.25
CA LEU A 354 -0.56 3.28 7.06
C LEU A 354 -0.79 2.72 5.64
N LEU A 355 -0.60 3.55 4.62
CA LEU A 355 -0.80 3.20 3.20
C LEU A 355 0.15 2.12 2.67
N THR A 356 1.03 1.61 3.52
CA THR A 356 1.81 0.41 3.20
C THR A 356 0.96 -0.87 3.22
N GLY A 357 -0.26 -0.82 3.82
CA GLY A 357 -1.11 -1.99 3.91
C GLY A 357 -2.51 -1.79 4.50
N TYR A 358 -2.81 -0.65 5.12
CA TYR A 358 -4.10 -0.44 5.76
C TYR A 358 -4.91 0.64 5.04
N ASP A 359 -5.36 0.30 3.84
CA ASP A 359 -6.37 1.04 3.11
C ASP A 359 -7.47 0.10 2.63
N TYR A 360 -8.67 0.65 2.50
CA TYR A 360 -9.88 -0.07 2.11
C TYR A 360 -10.58 0.71 1.01
N GLY A 361 -10.82 0.02 -0.10
CA GLY A 361 -11.45 0.63 -1.26
C GLY A 361 -12.22 -0.39 -2.09
N THR A 362 -13.01 0.11 -3.06
CA THR A 362 -13.79 -0.73 -3.95
C THR A 362 -13.01 -1.11 -5.20
N ALA A 363 -13.41 -2.17 -5.91
CA ALA A 363 -12.83 -2.50 -7.20
C ALA A 363 -12.96 -1.35 -8.21
N ARG A 364 -14.09 -0.64 -8.19
CA ARG A 364 -14.31 0.54 -9.04
C ARG A 364 -13.39 1.72 -8.69
N ASN A 365 -13.06 1.92 -7.41
CA ASN A 365 -12.08 2.93 -7.01
C ASN A 365 -10.70 2.64 -7.60
N TRP A 366 -10.27 1.39 -7.52
CA TRP A 366 -8.99 0.96 -8.08
C TRP A 366 -8.98 0.99 -9.61
N ALA A 367 -10.11 0.71 -10.26
CA ALA A 367 -10.25 0.90 -11.70
C ALA A 367 -10.09 2.40 -12.10
N ARG A 368 -10.64 3.34 -11.30
CA ARG A 368 -10.44 4.80 -11.51
C ARG A 368 -8.97 5.21 -11.34
N ILE A 369 -8.30 4.69 -10.31
CA ILE A 369 -6.86 4.91 -10.12
C ILE A 369 -6.08 4.33 -11.32
N GLY A 370 -6.39 3.11 -11.74
CA GLY A 370 -5.80 2.49 -12.93
C GLY A 370 -6.02 3.33 -14.19
N GLN A 371 -7.23 3.86 -14.39
CA GLN A 371 -7.55 4.73 -15.53
C GLN A 371 -6.76 6.04 -15.50
N LEU A 372 -6.54 6.64 -14.32
CA LEU A 372 -5.71 7.84 -14.20
C LEU A 372 -4.29 7.59 -14.73
N TYR A 373 -3.72 6.43 -14.39
CA TYR A 373 -2.40 6.04 -14.88
C TYR A 373 -2.41 5.64 -16.36
N LEU A 374 -3.46 4.97 -16.82
CA LEU A 374 -3.64 4.63 -18.23
C LEU A 374 -3.69 5.89 -19.11
N ASN A 375 -4.29 6.97 -18.59
CA ASN A 375 -4.40 8.27 -19.23
C ASN A 375 -3.19 9.21 -18.94
N ASP A 376 -2.05 8.66 -18.60
CA ASP A 376 -0.82 9.42 -18.27
C ASP A 376 -1.06 10.56 -17.27
N GLY A 377 -1.85 10.30 -16.23
CA GLY A 377 -2.13 11.28 -15.18
C GLY A 377 -3.07 12.41 -15.57
N VAL A 378 -3.78 12.29 -16.70
CA VAL A 378 -4.80 13.23 -17.14
C VAL A 378 -6.19 12.69 -16.83
N TRP A 379 -7.04 13.52 -16.25
CA TRP A 379 -8.44 13.20 -15.94
C TRP A 379 -9.37 14.34 -16.37
N ASN A 380 -10.37 14.02 -17.16
CA ASN A 380 -11.32 15.02 -17.73
C ASN A 380 -10.60 16.24 -18.32
N GLY A 381 -9.53 16.04 -19.09
CA GLY A 381 -8.72 17.08 -19.70
C GLY A 381 -7.79 17.84 -18.75
N GLN A 382 -7.81 17.55 -17.46
CA GLN A 382 -6.92 18.15 -16.47
C GLN A 382 -5.77 17.21 -16.12
N ARG A 383 -4.52 17.68 -16.21
CA ARG A 383 -3.36 16.93 -15.74
C ARG A 383 -3.30 16.97 -14.21
N LEU A 384 -3.46 15.82 -13.57
CA LEU A 384 -3.37 15.65 -12.13
C LEU A 384 -1.96 15.21 -11.70
N LEU A 385 -1.30 14.34 -12.48
CA LEU A 385 0.06 13.87 -12.18
C LEU A 385 1.08 14.60 -13.07
N PRO A 386 2.33 14.74 -12.62
CA PRO A 386 3.38 15.37 -13.42
C PRO A 386 3.57 14.65 -14.76
N GLU A 387 3.97 15.38 -15.78
CA GLU A 387 4.40 14.78 -17.04
C GLU A 387 5.57 13.81 -16.81
N GLY A 388 5.52 12.66 -17.48
CA GLY A 388 6.52 11.59 -17.30
C GLY A 388 6.37 10.76 -16.02
N TRP A 389 5.42 11.08 -15.12
CA TRP A 389 5.24 10.33 -13.88
C TRP A 389 4.85 8.87 -14.13
N THR A 390 3.93 8.62 -15.04
CA THR A 390 3.50 7.26 -15.41
C THR A 390 4.69 6.44 -15.95
N LYS A 391 5.49 7.04 -16.83
CA LYS A 391 6.71 6.41 -17.31
C LYS A 391 7.70 6.11 -16.19
N PHE A 392 7.87 7.04 -15.23
CA PHE A 392 8.74 6.83 -14.07
C PHE A 392 8.30 5.61 -13.24
N VAL A 393 7.02 5.51 -12.89
CA VAL A 393 6.54 4.40 -12.04
C VAL A 393 6.48 3.06 -12.76
N SER A 394 6.35 3.04 -14.09
CA SER A 394 6.30 1.83 -14.92
C SER A 394 7.64 1.41 -15.52
N THR A 395 8.72 2.12 -15.22
CA THR A 395 10.08 1.77 -15.65
C THR A 395 10.83 1.06 -14.54
N ASN A 396 11.55 -0.03 -14.87
CA ASN A 396 12.33 -0.77 -13.89
C ASN A 396 13.34 0.14 -13.17
N ALA A 397 13.31 0.09 -11.86
CA ALA A 397 14.24 0.84 -11.02
C ALA A 397 15.65 0.23 -11.12
N PRO A 398 16.70 1.04 -11.31
CA PRO A 398 18.05 0.55 -11.57
C PRO A 398 18.64 -0.37 -10.49
N ALA A 399 18.21 -0.17 -9.24
CA ALA A 399 18.66 -0.97 -8.10
C ALA A 399 18.04 -2.39 -8.04
N TRP A 400 17.02 -2.67 -8.85
CA TRP A 400 16.36 -3.98 -8.90
C TRP A 400 16.99 -4.85 -9.99
N LYS A 401 17.43 -6.06 -9.59
CA LYS A 401 18.14 -7.00 -10.49
C LYS A 401 17.24 -7.58 -11.58
N GLN A 402 15.94 -7.72 -11.28
CA GLN A 402 14.94 -8.19 -12.23
C GLN A 402 14.02 -7.03 -12.62
N PRO A 403 13.42 -7.05 -13.82
CA PRO A 403 12.51 -6.00 -14.27
C PRO A 403 11.13 -6.17 -13.62
N GLU A 404 11.06 -6.00 -12.29
CA GLU A 404 9.90 -6.32 -11.49
C GLU A 404 9.35 -5.16 -10.65
N TYR A 405 10.11 -4.05 -10.50
CA TYR A 405 9.68 -2.94 -9.65
C TYR A 405 10.05 -1.56 -10.21
N GLY A 406 9.11 -0.64 -10.16
CA GLY A 406 9.26 0.76 -10.57
C GLY A 406 9.10 1.73 -9.40
N GLY A 407 8.31 2.77 -9.56
CA GLY A 407 8.02 3.77 -8.51
C GLY A 407 6.81 3.41 -7.67
N PHE A 408 6.93 2.51 -6.70
CA PHE A 408 5.85 1.90 -5.91
C PHE A 408 4.80 1.16 -6.75
N PHE A 409 5.18 0.70 -7.91
CA PHE A 409 4.42 -0.22 -8.75
C PHE A 409 5.27 -1.46 -9.05
N TRP A 410 4.63 -2.61 -9.07
CA TRP A 410 5.21 -3.83 -9.59
C TRP A 410 5.14 -3.82 -11.12
N LEU A 411 6.06 -4.53 -11.76
CA LEU A 411 6.15 -4.66 -13.21
C LEU A 411 5.99 -6.12 -13.63
N ASN A 412 5.34 -6.36 -14.77
CA ASN A 412 5.25 -7.68 -15.37
C ASN A 412 6.46 -8.02 -16.27
N GLY A 413 7.57 -7.31 -16.12
CA GLY A 413 8.76 -7.49 -16.95
C GLY A 413 9.32 -8.91 -16.96
N THR A 414 9.13 -9.68 -15.87
CA THR A 414 9.47 -11.11 -15.78
C THR A 414 8.45 -12.03 -16.47
N GLY A 415 7.25 -11.53 -16.84
CA GLY A 415 6.17 -12.33 -17.43
C GLY A 415 5.47 -13.24 -16.44
N SER A 416 5.39 -12.84 -15.16
CA SER A 416 4.73 -13.60 -14.09
C SER A 416 3.21 -13.66 -14.23
N TRP A 417 2.63 -12.77 -15.03
CA TRP A 417 1.21 -12.71 -15.36
C TRP A 417 1.01 -12.89 -16.86
N ASN A 418 -0.08 -13.56 -17.26
CA ASN A 418 -0.49 -13.75 -18.66
C ASN A 418 -1.01 -12.43 -19.27
N LEU A 419 -0.18 -11.42 -19.24
CA LEU A 419 -0.37 -10.08 -19.78
C LEU A 419 0.92 -9.63 -20.47
N PRO A 420 0.87 -8.63 -21.35
CA PRO A 420 2.04 -8.03 -21.95
C PRO A 420 3.09 -7.60 -20.92
N ARG A 421 4.36 -7.65 -21.29
CA ARG A 421 5.47 -7.38 -20.36
C ARG A 421 5.57 -5.93 -19.88
N GLU A 422 5.02 -4.98 -20.64
CA GLU A 422 4.93 -3.58 -20.24
C GLU A 422 3.84 -3.30 -19.18
N THR A 423 3.04 -4.32 -18.85
CA THR A 423 2.03 -4.20 -17.79
C THR A 423 2.70 -3.85 -16.47
N TYR A 424 2.14 -2.89 -15.78
CA TYR A 424 2.52 -2.57 -14.40
C TYR A 424 1.28 -2.60 -13.51
N LEU A 425 1.49 -2.78 -12.20
CA LEU A 425 0.36 -3.03 -11.32
C LEU A 425 0.58 -2.50 -9.91
N ALA A 426 -0.50 -2.03 -9.30
CA ALA A 426 -0.61 -1.96 -7.85
C ALA A 426 -0.93 -3.37 -7.34
N ALA A 427 -0.11 -3.88 -6.38
CA ALA A 427 -0.31 -5.22 -5.84
C ALA A 427 -0.25 -5.23 -4.31
N GLY A 428 -1.12 -6.03 -3.69
CA GLY A 428 -1.23 -6.19 -2.26
C GLY A 428 -1.32 -7.65 -1.82
N ALA A 429 -0.99 -7.89 -0.56
CA ALA A 429 -1.16 -9.19 0.07
C ALA A 429 -2.63 -9.65 -0.07
N GLY A 430 -2.87 -10.97 -0.08
CA GLY A 430 -4.22 -11.50 -0.35
C GLY A 430 -4.55 -11.58 -1.85
N GLY A 431 -3.59 -11.28 -2.74
CA GLY A 431 -3.80 -11.28 -4.19
C GLY A 431 -4.58 -10.07 -4.69
N GLN A 432 -4.56 -8.97 -3.95
CA GLN A 432 -5.11 -7.69 -4.38
C GLN A 432 -4.29 -7.16 -5.55
N ASN A 433 -4.91 -6.89 -6.68
CA ASN A 433 -4.19 -6.41 -7.87
C ASN A 433 -5.03 -5.45 -8.70
N THR A 434 -4.37 -4.42 -9.23
CA THR A 434 -4.87 -3.58 -10.31
C THR A 434 -3.82 -3.55 -11.39
N TRP A 435 -4.04 -4.32 -12.46
CA TRP A 435 -3.16 -4.37 -13.64
C TRP A 435 -3.53 -3.25 -14.60
N ILE A 436 -2.53 -2.56 -15.12
CA ILE A 436 -2.64 -1.50 -16.11
C ILE A 436 -1.86 -1.94 -17.33
N VAL A 437 -2.56 -2.07 -18.46
CA VAL A 437 -2.02 -2.57 -19.75
C VAL A 437 -2.14 -1.46 -20.80
N PRO A 438 -1.12 -0.59 -20.93
CA PRO A 438 -1.23 0.64 -21.74
C PRO A 438 -1.51 0.37 -23.23
N THR A 439 -0.85 -0.62 -23.84
CA THR A 439 -1.00 -0.94 -25.26
C THR A 439 -2.40 -1.44 -25.66
N HIS A 440 -3.23 -1.76 -24.66
CA HIS A 440 -4.57 -2.30 -24.89
C HIS A 440 -5.68 -1.47 -24.25
N ASP A 441 -5.38 -0.26 -23.77
CA ASP A 441 -6.36 0.58 -23.04
C ASP A 441 -7.13 -0.22 -21.99
N LEU A 442 -6.42 -1.04 -21.19
CA LEU A 442 -7.02 -2.04 -20.31
C LEU A 442 -6.59 -1.86 -18.86
N VAL A 443 -7.56 -1.91 -17.95
CA VAL A 443 -7.35 -2.05 -16.51
C VAL A 443 -8.14 -3.25 -16.02
N ILE A 444 -7.48 -4.10 -15.24
CA ILE A 444 -8.13 -5.25 -14.61
C ILE A 444 -7.92 -5.13 -13.10
N VAL A 445 -8.97 -5.35 -12.32
CA VAL A 445 -8.90 -5.35 -10.86
C VAL A 445 -9.36 -6.70 -10.34
N ARG A 446 -8.56 -7.32 -9.47
CA ARG A 446 -8.98 -8.47 -8.67
C ARG A 446 -8.78 -8.14 -7.20
N MET A 447 -9.79 -8.44 -6.38
CA MET A 447 -9.72 -8.31 -4.93
C MET A 447 -10.18 -9.62 -4.26
N GLY A 448 -9.62 -9.93 -3.12
CA GLY A 448 -9.94 -11.16 -2.39
C GLY A 448 -9.51 -11.08 -0.93
N HIS A 449 -9.74 -12.17 -0.18
CA HIS A 449 -9.30 -12.24 1.21
C HIS A 449 -7.94 -12.93 1.34
N MET A 450 -7.21 -12.59 2.41
CA MET A 450 -5.81 -12.97 2.64
C MET A 450 -5.54 -14.47 2.45
N ARG A 451 -6.40 -15.33 3.03
CA ARG A 451 -6.20 -16.79 2.98
C ARG A 451 -6.28 -17.35 1.56
N GLY A 452 -7.02 -16.71 0.68
CA GLY A 452 -7.25 -17.17 -0.69
C GLY A 452 -6.13 -16.86 -1.68
N ALA A 453 -5.13 -16.06 -1.32
CA ALA A 453 -4.13 -15.53 -2.26
C ALA A 453 -3.42 -16.62 -3.10
N GLY A 454 -3.00 -17.70 -2.46
CA GLY A 454 -2.31 -18.81 -3.15
C GLY A 454 -3.22 -19.57 -4.10
N ALA A 455 -4.42 -19.94 -3.64
CA ALA A 455 -5.40 -20.69 -4.43
C ALA A 455 -5.92 -19.87 -5.62
N ALA A 456 -6.11 -18.56 -5.45
CA ALA A 456 -6.57 -17.67 -6.51
C ALA A 456 -5.59 -17.50 -7.67
N ARG A 457 -4.30 -17.75 -7.46
CA ARG A 457 -3.23 -17.37 -8.42
C ARG A 457 -3.45 -17.96 -9.81
N ARG A 458 -3.77 -19.25 -9.89
CA ARG A 458 -3.97 -19.96 -11.17
C ARG A 458 -5.19 -19.41 -11.91
N GLY A 459 -6.37 -19.43 -11.27
CA GLY A 459 -7.62 -18.95 -11.88
C GLY A 459 -7.55 -17.48 -12.29
N THR A 460 -6.85 -16.65 -11.49
CA THR A 460 -6.58 -15.25 -11.87
C THR A 460 -5.75 -15.17 -13.14
N ASN A 461 -4.66 -15.95 -13.25
CA ASN A 461 -3.79 -15.91 -14.42
C ASN A 461 -4.48 -16.44 -15.69
N ASP A 462 -5.33 -17.48 -15.56
CA ASP A 462 -6.18 -17.98 -16.63
C ASP A 462 -7.21 -16.91 -17.06
N ALA A 463 -7.82 -16.19 -16.09
CA ALA A 463 -8.73 -15.09 -16.36
C ALA A 463 -8.06 -13.97 -17.16
N LEU A 464 -6.83 -13.60 -16.80
CA LEU A 464 -6.06 -12.55 -17.51
C LEU A 464 -5.83 -12.94 -18.97
N ALA A 465 -5.43 -14.17 -19.25
CA ALA A 465 -5.26 -14.68 -20.62
C ALA A 465 -6.57 -14.63 -21.42
N LEU A 466 -7.67 -15.04 -20.79
CA LEU A 466 -9.00 -14.99 -21.40
C LEU A 466 -9.48 -13.56 -21.65
N VAL A 467 -9.19 -12.60 -20.77
CA VAL A 467 -9.49 -11.18 -20.99
C VAL A 467 -8.75 -10.68 -22.24
N MET A 468 -7.45 -10.98 -22.36
CA MET A 468 -6.66 -10.59 -23.54
C MET A 468 -7.26 -11.17 -24.82
N LYS A 469 -7.63 -12.45 -24.81
CA LYS A 469 -8.31 -13.10 -25.95
C LYS A 469 -9.67 -12.43 -26.26
N ALA A 470 -10.45 -12.12 -25.22
CA ALA A 470 -11.78 -11.54 -25.38
C ALA A 470 -11.76 -10.15 -26.04
N ILE A 471 -10.70 -9.35 -25.84
CA ILE A 471 -10.53 -8.03 -26.47
C ILE A 471 -9.82 -8.09 -27.84
N GLY A 472 -9.55 -9.29 -28.35
CA GLY A 472 -8.88 -9.48 -29.65
C GLY A 472 -7.37 -9.23 -29.62
N ALA A 473 -6.75 -9.21 -28.44
CA ALA A 473 -5.28 -9.16 -28.30
C ALA A 473 -4.73 -10.57 -28.43
N GLN A 474 -3.80 -10.78 -29.38
CA GLN A 474 -3.10 -12.04 -29.60
C GLN A 474 -1.72 -12.02 -28.92
#